data_d9b968cf2fd5752b22fff0d682d7e242
#
_entry.id   d9b968cf2fd5752b22fff0d682d7e242
#
_cell.length_a   1.000
_cell.length_b   1.000
_cell.length_c   1.000
_cell.angle_alpha   90.00
_cell.angle_beta   90.00
_cell.angle_gamma   90.00
#
_symmetry.space_group_name_H-M   'P 1'
#
loop_
_entity.id
_entity.type
_entity.pdbx_description
1 polymer ?
#
loop_
_entity_poly.entity_id
_entity_poly.type
_entity_poly.pdbx_seq_one_letter_code
_entity_poly.pdbx_strand_id
1 'polypeptide(L)'
;MKKITTILLALAIMMPCASLAQRKKKTVKKPKKEEVTEDPRITQMLSATQRVIFIDSMVVNKHDFMRYIPLSADCGKLEQVDGMGQYTNELRDHRLTTVFNDKDSVCQIMVSDYIGNEWSKPMLAEGFDGPSVNFPYMMPDGSTLYFAQTGEKSIGGYDIFVTRYDADSGTFLKAENIGMPFASEANDYLYAIDETNQLGYFVTDRRQPSGKVCIYVFIPSDTRRVYQTEAYSDSQIRSLARIDSISATWTDKKAVAEAKQRLKKAKKNVANGSQNGTSQTVATPLESLRHQADVLAKALQLSRNYYAKATESERAALRNEILNGEKDLERMQLEIKQKEKELRNEQYKQLP
;
A
#
# COMPACT_ATOMS: atom_id res chain seq x y z
N MET A 1 26.65 -108.64 -9.71
CA MET A 1 28.10 -108.70 -9.78
C MET A 1 28.58 -107.36 -10.32
N LYS A 2 29.62 -106.87 -9.78
CA LYS A 2 30.41 -105.63 -10.00
C LYS A 2 29.88 -104.35 -9.34
N LYS A 3 30.54 -104.12 -8.23
CA LYS A 3 30.56 -102.84 -7.42
C LYS A 3 31.31 -101.79 -8.24
N ILE A 4 30.76 -100.57 -8.32
CA ILE A 4 31.50 -99.43 -8.74
C ILE A 4 31.41 -98.42 -7.60
N THR A 5 32.60 -98.20 -7.05
CA THR A 5 32.83 -97.24 -5.96
C THR A 5 32.94 -95.85 -6.56
N THR A 6 32.07 -94.95 -6.18
CA THR A 6 32.11 -93.56 -6.63
C THR A 6 32.85 -92.76 -5.61
N ILE A 7 34.00 -92.25 -5.99
CA ILE A 7 34.83 -91.30 -5.20
C ILE A 7 34.14 -89.95 -5.23
N LEU A 8 33.77 -89.44 -4.05
CA LEU A 8 33.27 -88.11 -3.85
C LEU A 8 34.49 -87.14 -3.76
N LEU A 9 34.66 -86.39 -4.83
CA LEU A 9 35.63 -85.29 -4.83
C LEU A 9 34.97 -84.03 -4.22
N ALA A 10 35.38 -83.69 -3.01
CA ALA A 10 34.91 -82.45 -2.35
C ALA A 10 35.66 -81.26 -2.95
N LEU A 11 34.94 -80.51 -3.77
CA LEU A 11 35.44 -79.25 -4.29
C LEU A 11 35.08 -78.14 -3.30
N ALA A 12 36.05 -77.67 -2.51
CA ALA A 12 35.89 -76.55 -1.64
C ALA A 12 35.85 -75.25 -2.50
N ILE A 13 34.67 -74.72 -2.71
CA ILE A 13 34.48 -73.40 -3.31
C ILE A 13 34.65 -72.36 -2.20
N MET A 14 35.80 -71.68 -2.24
CA MET A 14 36.03 -70.46 -1.45
C MET A 14 35.07 -69.41 -1.97
N MET A 15 33.98 -69.12 -1.27
CA MET A 15 33.20 -67.90 -1.46
C MET A 15 33.92 -66.72 -0.80
N PRO A 16 34.15 -65.59 -1.56
CA PRO A 16 34.64 -64.38 -0.90
C PRO A 16 33.52 -63.84 0.00
N CYS A 17 33.87 -63.65 1.26
CA CYS A 17 33.04 -63.00 2.27
C CYS A 17 32.76 -61.55 1.80
N ALA A 18 31.64 -61.37 1.10
CA ALA A 18 31.15 -60.04 0.86
C ALA A 18 30.63 -59.46 2.16
N SER A 19 31.43 -58.60 2.82
CA SER A 19 31.02 -57.80 3.93
C SER A 19 29.79 -56.99 3.50
N LEU A 20 28.62 -57.36 3.98
CA LEU A 20 27.42 -56.56 3.95
C LEU A 20 27.65 -55.30 4.75
N ALA A 21 28.23 -54.27 4.10
CA ALA A 21 28.21 -52.93 4.61
C ALA A 21 26.73 -52.54 4.74
N GLN A 22 26.22 -52.60 5.97
CA GLN A 22 24.96 -51.99 6.31
C GLN A 22 25.05 -50.50 5.98
N ARG A 23 24.55 -50.14 4.78
CA ARG A 23 24.29 -48.77 4.41
C ARG A 23 23.25 -48.24 5.41
N LYS A 24 23.73 -47.61 6.51
CA LYS A 24 22.88 -46.77 7.36
C LYS A 24 22.19 -45.78 6.43
N LYS A 25 20.89 -46.02 6.18
CA LYS A 25 20.02 -45.02 5.58
C LYS A 25 20.20 -43.76 6.44
N LYS A 26 20.95 -42.78 5.93
CA LYS A 26 20.88 -41.43 6.45
C LYS A 26 19.42 -41.02 6.28
N THR A 27 18.67 -41.07 7.35
CA THR A 27 17.39 -40.37 7.46
C THR A 27 17.73 -38.91 7.21
N VAL A 28 17.42 -38.44 6.00
CA VAL A 28 17.37 -37.01 5.69
C VAL A 28 16.34 -36.47 6.64
N LYS A 29 16.80 -35.87 7.73
CA LYS A 29 15.93 -35.04 8.58
C LYS A 29 15.31 -34.05 7.65
N LYS A 30 13.97 -34.16 7.42
CA LYS A 30 13.20 -33.08 6.80
C LYS A 30 13.61 -31.79 7.54
N PRO A 31 13.94 -30.70 6.82
CA PRO A 31 14.21 -29.44 7.48
C PRO A 31 13.03 -29.19 8.42
N LYS A 32 13.32 -29.02 9.70
CA LYS A 32 12.37 -28.54 10.68
C LYS A 32 11.81 -27.27 10.03
N LYS A 33 10.50 -27.26 9.68
CA LYS A 33 9.82 -26.01 9.41
C LYS A 33 10.15 -25.16 10.63
N GLU A 34 10.95 -24.12 10.46
CA GLU A 34 11.04 -23.07 11.44
C GLU A 34 9.61 -22.62 11.65
N GLU A 35 9.08 -22.83 12.84
CA GLU A 35 7.86 -22.18 13.26
C GLU A 35 8.20 -20.70 13.20
N VAL A 36 7.75 -20.04 12.13
CA VAL A 36 7.78 -18.58 12.03
C VAL A 36 6.90 -18.13 13.20
N THR A 37 7.53 -17.77 14.29
CA THR A 37 6.83 -17.19 15.45
C THR A 37 6.25 -15.87 14.96
N GLU A 38 4.92 -15.82 14.91
CA GLU A 38 4.19 -14.60 14.51
C GLU A 38 4.61 -13.44 15.44
N ASP A 39 4.83 -12.27 14.89
CA ASP A 39 5.16 -11.07 15.67
C ASP A 39 4.08 -10.86 16.76
N PRO A 40 4.45 -10.77 18.05
CA PRO A 40 3.50 -10.57 19.14
C PRO A 40 2.58 -9.36 18.95
N ARG A 41 3.04 -8.31 18.23
CA ARG A 41 2.26 -7.13 17.88
C ARG A 41 1.06 -7.48 17.00
N ILE A 42 1.25 -8.40 16.05
CA ILE A 42 0.15 -8.90 15.18
C ILE A 42 -0.94 -9.54 16.04
N THR A 43 -0.58 -10.40 16.97
CA THR A 43 -1.55 -11.06 17.87
C THR A 43 -2.31 -10.02 18.70
N GLN A 44 -1.63 -9.03 19.25
CA GLN A 44 -2.26 -7.96 20.01
C GLN A 44 -3.21 -7.13 19.14
N MET A 45 -2.79 -6.73 17.93
CA MET A 45 -3.63 -5.96 17.00
C MET A 45 -4.82 -6.75 16.49
N LEU A 46 -4.67 -8.08 16.28
CA LEU A 46 -5.77 -8.95 15.88
C LEU A 46 -6.90 -8.94 16.92
N SER A 47 -6.58 -9.03 18.22
CA SER A 47 -7.57 -8.99 19.28
C SER A 47 -8.31 -7.64 19.36
N ALA A 48 -7.69 -6.57 18.84
CA ALA A 48 -8.23 -5.23 18.79
C ALA A 48 -8.71 -4.81 17.38
N THR A 49 -8.94 -5.79 16.48
CA THR A 49 -9.37 -5.52 15.11
C THR A 49 -10.66 -4.71 15.09
N GLN A 50 -10.63 -3.57 14.41
CA GLN A 50 -11.77 -2.68 14.30
C GLN A 50 -12.86 -3.29 13.41
N ARG A 51 -14.11 -3.12 13.84
CA ARG A 51 -15.29 -3.51 13.07
C ARG A 51 -15.62 -2.42 12.06
N VAL A 52 -15.20 -2.61 10.81
CA VAL A 52 -15.37 -1.66 9.71
C VAL A 52 -16.22 -2.32 8.61
N ILE A 53 -17.13 -1.57 8.02
CA ILE A 53 -17.93 -2.03 6.88
C ILE A 53 -17.31 -1.46 5.60
N PHE A 54 -16.61 -2.30 4.84
CA PHE A 54 -16.09 -1.94 3.53
C PHE A 54 -17.18 -2.13 2.47
N ILE A 55 -17.39 -1.12 1.61
CA ILE A 55 -18.51 -1.10 0.65
C ILE A 55 -18.07 -1.29 -0.81
N ASP A 56 -16.84 -0.90 -1.14
CA ASP A 56 -16.29 -0.93 -2.49
C ASP A 56 -14.76 -1.03 -2.44
N SER A 57 -14.15 -1.45 -3.55
CA SER A 57 -12.70 -1.41 -3.72
C SER A 57 -12.33 -1.24 -5.18
N MET A 58 -11.18 -0.60 -5.44
CA MET A 58 -10.63 -0.43 -6.78
C MET A 58 -9.11 -0.53 -6.75
N VAL A 59 -8.53 -1.15 -7.77
CA VAL A 59 -7.08 -1.26 -7.95
C VAL A 59 -6.62 -0.20 -8.94
N VAL A 60 -5.62 0.60 -8.53
CA VAL A 60 -5.09 1.72 -9.31
C VAL A 60 -3.57 1.72 -9.27
N ASN A 61 -2.94 2.64 -10.01
CA ASN A 61 -1.48 2.83 -9.92
C ASN A 61 -1.10 3.49 -8.60
N LYS A 62 0.00 3.01 -7.99
CA LYS A 62 0.54 3.53 -6.74
C LYS A 62 0.95 5.00 -6.83
N HIS A 63 1.42 5.44 -7.99
CA HIS A 63 2.01 6.77 -8.14
C HIS A 63 0.99 7.91 -8.26
N ASP A 64 -0.29 7.61 -8.50
CA ASP A 64 -1.33 8.61 -8.70
C ASP A 64 -2.68 8.25 -8.07
N PHE A 65 -2.66 7.41 -7.03
CA PHE A 65 -3.89 6.88 -6.45
C PHE A 65 -4.79 7.94 -5.80
N MET A 66 -4.24 9.04 -5.29
CA MET A 66 -5.02 10.08 -4.62
C MET A 66 -6.05 10.74 -5.55
N ARG A 67 -5.78 10.82 -6.85
CA ARG A 67 -6.72 11.37 -7.84
C ARG A 67 -8.03 10.58 -7.97
N TYR A 68 -8.03 9.32 -7.53
CA TYR A 68 -9.21 8.44 -7.59
C TYR A 68 -10.07 8.51 -6.33
N ILE A 69 -9.69 9.31 -5.34
CA ILE A 69 -10.43 9.51 -4.10
C ILE A 69 -11.35 10.71 -4.27
N PRO A 70 -12.68 10.51 -4.34
CA PRO A 70 -13.63 11.58 -4.54
C PRO A 70 -13.93 12.29 -3.20
N LEU A 71 -12.90 12.92 -2.62
CA LEU A 71 -13.02 13.71 -1.40
C LEU A 71 -13.85 14.96 -1.66
N SER A 72 -14.76 15.32 -0.74
CA SER A 72 -15.48 16.58 -0.83
C SER A 72 -14.56 17.77 -0.58
N ALA A 73 -14.87 18.90 -1.20
CA ALA A 73 -14.08 20.13 -1.05
C ALA A 73 -14.01 20.61 0.42
N ASP A 74 -15.07 20.34 1.20
CA ASP A 74 -15.15 20.67 2.61
C ASP A 74 -14.18 19.84 3.49
N CYS A 75 -13.63 18.76 2.96
CA CYS A 75 -12.63 17.91 3.63
C CYS A 75 -11.22 18.17 3.08
N GLY A 76 -11.04 19.24 2.31
CA GLY A 76 -9.75 19.60 1.71
C GLY A 76 -9.47 18.88 0.39
N LYS A 77 -8.20 18.89 -0.01
CA LYS A 77 -7.72 18.32 -1.28
C LYS A 77 -6.53 17.41 -1.06
N LEU A 78 -6.60 16.23 -1.67
CA LEU A 78 -5.51 15.25 -1.71
C LEU A 78 -4.86 15.25 -3.08
N GLU A 79 -3.53 15.30 -3.11
CA GLU A 79 -2.72 15.27 -4.33
C GLU A 79 -1.48 14.41 -4.11
N GLN A 80 -0.91 13.89 -5.19
CA GLN A 80 0.43 13.32 -5.17
C GLN A 80 1.36 14.20 -6.00
N VAL A 81 2.46 14.60 -5.38
CA VAL A 81 3.55 15.33 -6.00
C VAL A 81 4.78 14.46 -5.96
N ASP A 82 5.30 14.09 -7.12
CA ASP A 82 6.44 13.17 -7.26
C ASP A 82 6.24 11.81 -6.53
N GLY A 83 4.98 11.32 -6.52
CA GLY A 83 4.60 10.07 -5.85
C GLY A 83 4.38 10.19 -4.34
N MET A 84 4.62 11.36 -3.75
CA MET A 84 4.43 11.65 -2.33
C MET A 84 3.12 12.40 -2.07
N GLY A 85 2.58 12.23 -0.86
CA GLY A 85 1.29 12.81 -0.50
C GLY A 85 1.36 14.30 -0.22
N GLN A 86 0.36 15.02 -0.66
CA GLN A 86 0.08 16.40 -0.31
C GLN A 86 -1.38 16.55 0.08
N TYR A 87 -1.63 17.22 1.17
CA TYR A 87 -2.95 17.64 1.62
C TYR A 87 -3.01 19.16 1.66
N THR A 88 -4.10 19.75 1.19
CA THR A 88 -4.41 21.16 1.36
C THR A 88 -5.79 21.26 1.99
N ASN A 89 -5.96 22.06 3.05
CA ASN A 89 -7.23 22.20 3.74
C ASN A 89 -8.33 22.82 2.86
N GLU A 90 -9.56 22.84 3.36
CA GLU A 90 -10.75 23.33 2.66
C GLU A 90 -10.68 24.84 2.35
N LEU A 91 -10.03 25.62 3.21
CA LEU A 91 -9.81 27.06 3.02
C LEU A 91 -8.69 27.36 2.02
N ARG A 92 -7.89 26.35 1.67
CA ARG A 92 -6.72 26.45 0.77
C ARG A 92 -5.62 27.38 1.26
N ASP A 93 -5.51 27.53 2.57
CA ASP A 93 -4.54 28.39 3.24
C ASP A 93 -3.52 27.62 4.09
N HIS A 94 -3.73 26.31 4.31
CA HIS A 94 -2.83 25.42 5.05
C HIS A 94 -2.52 24.17 4.25
N ARG A 95 -1.24 23.81 4.15
CA ARG A 95 -0.76 22.68 3.32
C ARG A 95 0.24 21.82 4.07
N LEU A 96 0.02 20.52 4.01
CA LEU A 96 0.97 19.50 4.43
C LEU A 96 1.52 18.80 3.17
N THR A 97 2.82 18.88 2.96
CA THR A 97 3.49 18.28 1.79
C THR A 97 4.56 17.32 2.25
N THR A 98 4.51 16.09 1.77
CA THR A 98 5.62 15.15 1.99
C THR A 98 6.76 15.48 1.05
N VAL A 99 7.97 15.54 1.60
CA VAL A 99 9.22 15.69 0.84
C VAL A 99 10.17 14.55 1.16
N PHE A 100 10.94 14.12 0.18
CA PHE A 100 12.00 13.14 0.38
C PHE A 100 13.29 13.86 0.77
N ASN A 101 13.86 13.47 1.90
CA ASN A 101 15.15 13.96 2.35
C ASN A 101 16.26 13.04 1.84
N ASP A 102 17.00 13.48 0.85
CA ASP A 102 18.08 12.70 0.21
C ASP A 102 19.21 12.32 1.19
N LYS A 103 19.47 13.12 2.22
CA LYS A 103 20.57 12.88 3.17
C LYS A 103 20.30 11.65 4.03
N ASP A 104 19.08 11.58 4.55
CA ASP A 104 18.67 10.54 5.49
C ASP A 104 17.89 9.42 4.79
N SER A 105 17.54 9.61 3.51
CA SER A 105 16.73 8.70 2.69
C SER A 105 15.36 8.40 3.30
N VAL A 106 14.72 9.42 3.85
CA VAL A 106 13.43 9.34 4.52
C VAL A 106 12.45 10.38 3.98
N CYS A 107 11.16 10.09 4.08
CA CYS A 107 10.11 11.04 3.82
C CYS A 107 9.77 11.85 5.08
N GLN A 108 9.55 13.16 4.92
CA GLN A 108 9.21 14.08 6.00
C GLN A 108 8.03 14.94 5.58
N ILE A 109 7.15 15.29 6.50
CA ILE A 109 6.02 16.18 6.26
C ILE A 109 6.46 17.62 6.54
N MET A 110 6.22 18.49 5.58
CA MET A 110 6.45 19.93 5.67
C MET A 110 5.12 20.66 5.72
N VAL A 111 5.07 21.73 6.48
CA VAL A 111 3.92 22.64 6.63
C VAL A 111 4.20 23.91 5.84
N SER A 112 3.18 24.42 5.16
CA SER A 112 3.19 25.75 4.52
C SER A 112 1.83 26.42 4.71
N ASP A 113 1.84 27.73 4.95
CA ASP A 113 0.65 28.55 5.07
C ASP A 113 0.59 29.56 3.94
N TYR A 114 -0.62 29.88 3.46
CA TYR A 114 -0.85 30.84 2.41
C TYR A 114 -1.04 32.23 3.05
N ILE A 115 -0.04 33.07 2.93
CA ILE A 115 0.02 34.40 3.58
C ILE A 115 0.35 35.45 2.52
N GLY A 116 -0.46 36.52 2.42
CA GLY A 116 -0.17 37.63 1.55
C GLY A 116 -0.09 37.30 0.05
N ASN A 117 -0.92 36.39 -0.42
CA ASN A 117 -1.01 35.87 -1.79
C ASN A 117 0.12 34.91 -2.23
N GLU A 118 0.91 34.40 -1.30
CA GLU A 118 1.93 33.38 -1.61
C GLU A 118 2.03 32.32 -0.50
N TRP A 119 2.53 31.15 -0.85
CA TRP A 119 2.82 30.11 0.12
C TRP A 119 4.11 30.43 0.88
N SER A 120 4.07 30.29 2.20
CA SER A 120 5.26 30.39 3.03
C SER A 120 6.31 29.34 2.64
N LYS A 121 7.55 29.58 3.04
CA LYS A 121 8.59 28.54 2.90
C LYS A 121 8.18 27.31 3.72
N PRO A 122 8.29 26.09 3.15
CA PRO A 122 7.98 24.88 3.87
C PRO A 122 8.83 24.74 5.14
N MET A 123 8.20 24.48 6.26
CA MET A 123 8.83 24.18 7.56
C MET A 123 8.58 22.71 7.93
N LEU A 124 9.56 22.09 8.58
CA LEU A 124 9.40 20.71 9.06
C LEU A 124 8.27 20.65 10.08
N ALA A 125 7.32 19.74 9.87
CA ALA A 125 6.31 19.44 10.88
C ALA A 125 6.96 18.59 11.99
N GLU A 126 6.87 19.05 13.23
CA GLU A 126 7.47 18.40 14.38
C GLU A 126 6.46 17.51 15.12
N GLY A 127 6.97 16.50 15.87
CA GLY A 127 6.17 15.57 16.69
C GLY A 127 6.06 14.15 16.12
N PHE A 128 6.63 13.87 14.94
CA PHE A 128 6.67 12.53 14.38
C PHE A 128 7.87 11.74 14.93
N ASP A 129 7.63 10.51 15.38
CA ASP A 129 8.63 9.63 15.97
C ASP A 129 9.09 8.48 15.04
N GLY A 130 8.49 8.35 13.87
CA GLY A 130 8.90 7.37 12.87
C GLY A 130 9.98 7.90 11.92
N PRO A 131 10.83 7.02 11.39
CA PRO A 131 11.93 7.42 10.51
C PRO A 131 11.44 7.99 9.18
N SER A 132 10.29 7.55 8.67
CA SER A 132 9.73 8.02 7.41
C SER A 132 8.22 8.21 7.54
N VAL A 133 7.71 9.37 7.19
CA VAL A 133 6.30 9.76 7.28
C VAL A 133 5.80 10.29 5.94
N ASN A 134 4.59 9.87 5.52
CA ASN A 134 4.05 10.21 4.20
C ASN A 134 2.52 10.25 4.21
N PHE A 135 1.93 10.72 3.12
CA PHE A 135 0.50 10.71 2.83
C PHE A 135 -0.37 11.32 3.94
N PRO A 136 -0.10 12.58 4.32
CA PRO A 136 -0.88 13.25 5.35
C PRO A 136 -2.32 13.51 4.89
N TYR A 137 -3.26 13.33 5.82
CA TYR A 137 -4.64 13.76 5.71
C TYR A 137 -5.10 14.35 7.04
N MET A 138 -5.39 15.63 7.06
CA MET A 138 -5.94 16.32 8.22
C MET A 138 -7.46 16.33 8.15
N MET A 139 -8.10 16.02 9.26
CA MET A 139 -9.55 16.13 9.40
C MET A 139 -9.98 17.61 9.37
N PRO A 140 -11.24 17.88 8.98
CA PRO A 140 -11.79 19.25 8.99
C PRO A 140 -11.80 19.92 10.39
N ASP A 141 -11.57 19.15 11.47
CA ASP A 141 -11.38 19.69 12.82
C ASP A 141 -10.08 20.51 12.99
N GLY A 142 -9.20 20.49 11.99
CA GLY A 142 -7.94 21.21 11.97
C GLY A 142 -6.89 20.70 12.96
N SER A 143 -7.17 19.59 13.65
CA SER A 143 -6.27 19.04 14.67
C SER A 143 -5.92 17.58 14.47
N THR A 144 -6.85 16.75 14.03
CA THR A 144 -6.64 15.30 13.86
C THR A 144 -5.97 15.01 12.53
N LEU A 145 -4.76 14.46 12.58
CA LEU A 145 -3.97 14.10 11.40
C LEU A 145 -3.81 12.58 11.29
N TYR A 146 -4.20 12.02 10.15
CA TYR A 146 -3.85 10.66 9.74
C TYR A 146 -2.69 10.71 8.75
N PHE A 147 -1.77 9.76 8.85
CA PHE A 147 -0.60 9.69 7.96
C PHE A 147 -0.03 8.27 7.95
N ALA A 148 0.78 7.97 6.96
CA ALA A 148 1.52 6.73 6.89
C ALA A 148 2.91 6.89 7.51
N GLN A 149 3.33 5.95 8.36
CA GLN A 149 4.63 5.96 9.02
C GLN A 149 5.27 4.58 8.99
N THR A 150 6.60 4.56 8.82
CA THR A 150 7.43 3.35 9.00
C THR A 150 8.09 3.35 10.38
N GLY A 151 8.63 2.21 10.80
CA GLY A 151 9.44 2.10 12.02
C GLY A 151 8.96 1.03 12.99
N GLU A 152 9.49 1.04 14.21
CA GLU A 152 9.27 -0.01 15.21
C GLU A 152 7.80 -0.23 15.59
N LYS A 153 6.96 0.79 15.45
CA LYS A 153 5.53 0.71 15.74
C LYS A 153 4.69 0.24 14.55
N SER A 154 5.29 0.11 13.37
CA SER A 154 4.64 -0.46 12.18
C SER A 154 4.82 -1.97 12.17
N ILE A 155 3.84 -2.71 11.63
CA ILE A 155 3.92 -4.17 11.47
C ILE A 155 4.72 -4.52 10.20
N GLY A 156 4.42 -3.80 9.12
CA GLY A 156 5.06 -3.98 7.82
C GLY A 156 5.95 -2.82 7.43
N GLY A 157 5.74 -2.28 6.24
CA GLY A 157 6.38 -1.04 5.79
C GLY A 157 5.69 0.18 6.40
N TYR A 158 4.91 0.89 5.60
CA TYR A 158 4.03 1.96 6.08
C TYR A 158 2.78 1.37 6.73
N ASP A 159 2.44 1.83 7.93
CA ASP A 159 1.13 1.64 8.58
C ASP A 159 0.46 2.99 8.78
N ILE A 160 -0.84 3.00 9.03
CA ILE A 160 -1.59 4.22 9.30
C ILE A 160 -1.49 4.59 10.79
N PHE A 161 -1.10 5.83 11.01
CA PHE A 161 -1.02 6.45 12.33
C PHE A 161 -1.98 7.64 12.44
N VAL A 162 -2.36 7.95 13.65
CA VAL A 162 -3.14 9.15 13.99
C VAL A 162 -2.40 9.94 15.05
N THR A 163 -2.44 11.25 14.92
CA THR A 163 -1.97 12.20 15.93
C THR A 163 -2.88 13.42 15.99
N ARG A 164 -2.62 14.32 16.91
CA ARG A 164 -3.31 15.60 17.01
C ARG A 164 -2.29 16.74 17.05
N TYR A 165 -2.64 17.81 16.37
CA TYR A 165 -1.91 19.06 16.47
C TYR A 165 -2.24 19.74 17.81
N ASP A 166 -1.22 20.12 18.53
CA ASP A 166 -1.30 20.91 19.74
C ASP A 166 -0.95 22.37 19.42
N ALA A 167 -1.95 23.22 19.44
CA ALA A 167 -1.79 24.64 19.12
C ALA A 167 -0.94 25.40 20.14
N ASP A 168 -0.85 24.93 21.38
CA ASP A 168 -0.08 25.58 22.45
C ASP A 168 1.42 25.36 22.23
N SER A 169 1.82 24.16 21.85
CA SER A 169 3.23 23.83 21.55
C SER A 169 3.62 24.08 20.10
N GLY A 170 2.64 24.17 19.18
CA GLY A 170 2.88 24.28 17.74
C GLY A 170 3.38 22.99 17.09
N THR A 171 3.21 21.83 17.74
CA THR A 171 3.72 20.54 17.30
C THR A 171 2.63 19.47 17.31
N PHE A 172 2.87 18.34 16.62
CA PHE A 172 1.99 17.19 16.73
C PHE A 172 2.30 16.36 17.97
N LEU A 173 1.26 15.85 18.61
CA LEU A 173 1.39 14.95 19.76
C LEU A 173 1.94 13.58 19.32
N LYS A 174 2.26 12.73 20.31
CA LYS A 174 2.72 11.36 20.05
C LYS A 174 1.71 10.59 19.23
N ALA A 175 2.18 10.05 18.11
CA ALA A 175 1.37 9.29 17.18
C ALA A 175 1.07 7.87 17.69
N GLU A 176 -0.14 7.37 17.35
CA GLU A 176 -0.61 6.03 17.65
C GLU A 176 -0.95 5.29 16.35
N ASN A 177 -0.50 4.03 16.22
CA ASN A 177 -0.94 3.15 15.14
C ASN A 177 -2.42 2.84 15.31
N ILE A 178 -3.24 3.09 14.28
CA ILE A 178 -4.69 2.90 14.40
C ILE A 178 -5.11 1.42 14.40
N GLY A 179 -4.17 0.50 14.13
CA GLY A 179 -4.35 -0.93 14.22
C GLY A 179 -5.15 -1.54 13.07
N MET A 180 -5.40 -2.84 13.19
CA MET A 180 -6.12 -3.58 12.14
C MET A 180 -7.59 -3.16 12.01
N PRO A 181 -8.14 -3.11 10.80
CA PRO A 181 -7.60 -3.60 9.53
C PRO A 181 -6.70 -2.60 8.77
N PHE A 182 -6.37 -1.44 9.33
CA PHE A 182 -5.63 -0.35 8.68
C PHE A 182 -4.10 -0.45 8.88
N ALA A 183 -3.63 -1.47 9.58
CA ALA A 183 -2.24 -1.86 9.71
C ALA A 183 -2.06 -3.30 9.20
N SER A 184 -0.98 -3.59 8.48
CA SER A 184 -0.70 -4.92 7.92
C SER A 184 0.78 -5.15 7.68
N GLU A 185 1.15 -6.38 7.31
CA GLU A 185 2.51 -6.74 6.89
C GLU A 185 2.93 -6.11 5.54
N ALA A 186 2.00 -5.48 4.82
CA ALA A 186 2.23 -4.74 3.58
C ALA A 186 2.44 -3.24 3.86
N ASN A 187 2.33 -2.40 2.84
CA ASN A 187 2.29 -0.95 3.05
C ASN A 187 0.85 -0.45 3.03
N ASP A 188 0.51 0.32 4.01
CA ASP A 188 -0.77 0.98 4.18
C ASP A 188 -0.52 2.49 4.05
N TYR A 189 -1.02 3.10 2.96
CA TYR A 189 -0.55 4.41 2.49
C TYR A 189 -1.41 5.59 2.93
N LEU A 190 -2.73 5.43 2.92
CA LEU A 190 -3.64 6.53 3.19
C LEU A 190 -4.86 6.08 3.97
N TYR A 191 -5.27 6.90 4.90
CA TYR A 191 -6.56 6.85 5.57
C TYR A 191 -7.18 8.25 5.54
N ALA A 192 -8.35 8.39 4.93
CA ALA A 192 -9.05 9.67 4.84
C ALA A 192 -10.54 9.48 5.09
N ILE A 193 -11.17 10.46 5.74
CA ILE A 193 -12.60 10.47 6.04
C ILE A 193 -13.25 11.67 5.36
N ASP A 194 -14.20 11.42 4.49
CA ASP A 194 -15.09 12.41 3.92
C ASP A 194 -16.34 12.53 4.81
N GLU A 195 -16.32 13.46 5.75
CA GLU A 195 -17.43 13.68 6.69
C GLU A 195 -18.70 14.13 5.98
N THR A 196 -18.57 14.94 4.92
CA THR A 196 -19.70 15.44 4.12
C THR A 196 -20.44 14.31 3.44
N ASN A 197 -19.75 13.35 2.85
CA ASN A 197 -20.35 12.20 2.20
C ASN A 197 -20.46 10.99 3.13
N GLN A 198 -19.96 11.04 4.36
CA GLN A 198 -19.90 9.93 5.31
C GLN A 198 -19.26 8.68 4.67
N LEU A 199 -18.09 8.87 4.07
CA LEU A 199 -17.29 7.84 3.42
C LEU A 199 -15.86 7.89 3.95
N GLY A 200 -15.26 6.73 4.13
CA GLY A 200 -13.83 6.59 4.42
C GLY A 200 -13.10 5.94 3.27
N TYR A 201 -11.84 6.30 3.10
CA TYR A 201 -10.94 5.77 2.09
C TYR A 201 -9.69 5.23 2.75
N PHE A 202 -9.32 4.02 2.38
CA PHE A 202 -8.12 3.34 2.86
C PHE A 202 -7.35 2.78 1.67
N VAL A 203 -6.05 3.03 1.62
CA VAL A 203 -5.20 2.64 0.48
C VAL A 203 -4.06 1.75 0.96
N THR A 204 -3.89 0.62 0.32
CA THR A 204 -2.87 -0.38 0.68
C THR A 204 -2.38 -1.14 -0.55
N ASP A 205 -1.14 -1.63 -0.52
CA ASP A 205 -0.62 -2.53 -1.56
C ASP A 205 -0.73 -4.02 -1.18
N ARG A 206 -1.39 -4.34 -0.06
CA ARG A 206 -1.61 -5.74 0.34
C ARG A 206 -2.23 -6.55 -0.79
N ARG A 207 -1.59 -7.67 -1.15
CA ARG A 207 -2.03 -8.58 -2.22
C ARG A 207 -2.13 -7.92 -3.60
N GLN A 208 -1.45 -6.81 -3.83
CA GLN A 208 -1.42 -6.17 -5.13
C GLN A 208 -0.10 -6.48 -5.86
N PRO A 209 -0.13 -6.50 -7.20
CA PRO A 209 1.10 -6.52 -7.98
C PRO A 209 1.95 -5.28 -7.71
N SER A 210 3.25 -5.38 -7.89
CA SER A 210 4.17 -4.24 -7.80
C SER A 210 3.66 -3.04 -8.62
N GLY A 211 3.75 -1.84 -8.06
CA GLY A 211 3.27 -0.61 -8.68
C GLY A 211 1.74 -0.41 -8.62
N LYS A 212 1.00 -1.29 -7.98
CA LYS A 212 -0.45 -1.15 -7.78
C LYS A 212 -0.81 -1.03 -6.31
N VAL A 213 -1.93 -0.35 -6.05
CA VAL A 213 -2.57 -0.26 -4.74
C VAL A 213 -4.06 -0.50 -4.86
N CYS A 214 -4.66 -0.95 -3.78
CA CYS A 214 -6.11 -1.07 -3.67
C CYS A 214 -6.64 0.07 -2.80
N ILE A 215 -7.59 0.82 -3.32
CA ILE A 215 -8.38 1.79 -2.56
C ILE A 215 -9.63 1.08 -2.07
N TYR A 216 -9.76 0.91 -0.78
CA TYR A 216 -10.97 0.45 -0.13
C TYR A 216 -11.82 1.63 0.30
N VAL A 217 -13.13 1.55 0.06
CA VAL A 217 -14.11 2.53 0.55
C VAL A 217 -14.89 1.90 1.69
N PHE A 218 -15.03 2.62 2.79
CA PHE A 218 -15.70 2.12 4.00
C PHE A 218 -16.68 3.14 4.59
N ILE A 219 -17.53 2.68 5.49
CA ILE A 219 -18.43 3.53 6.28
C ILE A 219 -17.67 3.94 7.54
N PRO A 220 -17.34 5.23 7.73
CA PRO A 220 -16.69 5.71 8.95
C PRO A 220 -17.64 5.57 10.15
N SER A 221 -17.07 5.45 11.33
CA SER A 221 -17.80 5.38 12.59
C SER A 221 -17.17 6.32 13.61
N ASP A 222 -17.99 7.12 14.29
CA ASP A 222 -17.55 8.06 15.31
C ASP A 222 -16.97 7.35 16.54
N THR A 223 -17.28 6.09 16.71
CA THR A 223 -16.77 5.28 17.81
C THR A 223 -16.02 4.06 17.30
N ARG A 224 -14.82 3.84 17.85
CA ARG A 224 -14.05 2.64 17.60
C ARG A 224 -14.78 1.43 18.21
N ARG A 225 -15.25 0.52 17.35
CA ARG A 225 -15.83 -0.77 17.76
C ARG A 225 -14.88 -1.88 17.31
N VAL A 226 -14.66 -2.87 18.17
CA VAL A 226 -13.83 -4.03 17.85
C VAL A 226 -14.69 -5.29 17.71
N TYR A 227 -14.17 -6.29 17.01
CA TYR A 227 -14.78 -7.61 16.98
C TYR A 227 -14.58 -8.28 18.34
N GLN A 228 -15.65 -8.83 18.90
CA GLN A 228 -15.56 -9.58 20.16
C GLN A 228 -15.03 -10.99 19.87
N THR A 229 -13.92 -11.34 20.49
CA THR A 229 -13.22 -12.63 20.28
C THR A 229 -14.07 -13.83 20.66
N GLU A 230 -15.06 -13.66 21.56
CA GLU A 230 -16.01 -14.69 21.97
C GLU A 230 -17.04 -15.02 20.88
N ALA A 231 -17.31 -14.06 19.97
CA ALA A 231 -18.31 -14.21 18.91
C ALA A 231 -17.72 -14.66 17.57
N TYR A 232 -16.39 -14.62 17.42
CA TYR A 232 -15.69 -14.94 16.18
C TYR A 232 -14.51 -15.87 16.45
N SER A 233 -14.27 -16.84 15.56
CA SER A 233 -13.06 -17.65 15.63
C SER A 233 -11.84 -16.81 15.22
N ASP A 234 -10.64 -17.22 15.65
CA ASP A 234 -9.37 -16.57 15.26
C ASP A 234 -9.20 -16.46 13.74
N SER A 235 -9.61 -17.50 13.02
CA SER A 235 -9.56 -17.49 11.55
C SER A 235 -10.49 -16.45 10.94
N GLN A 236 -11.66 -16.24 11.51
CA GLN A 236 -12.60 -15.19 11.07
C GLN A 236 -12.05 -13.80 11.38
N ILE A 237 -11.51 -13.58 12.58
CA ILE A 237 -10.89 -12.29 12.93
C ILE A 237 -9.71 -11.99 12.00
N ARG A 238 -8.83 -12.97 11.73
CA ARG A 238 -7.72 -12.81 10.78
C ARG A 238 -8.22 -12.47 9.37
N SER A 239 -9.27 -13.12 8.90
CA SER A 239 -9.87 -12.83 7.59
C SER A 239 -10.43 -11.41 7.51
N LEU A 240 -11.09 -10.94 8.58
CA LEU A 240 -11.63 -9.58 8.68
C LEU A 240 -10.51 -8.54 8.80
N ALA A 241 -9.47 -8.79 9.58
CA ALA A 241 -8.30 -7.94 9.72
C ALA A 241 -7.53 -7.79 8.40
N ARG A 242 -7.45 -8.86 7.61
CA ARG A 242 -6.80 -8.88 6.29
C ARG A 242 -7.67 -8.30 5.17
N ILE A 243 -8.95 -8.07 5.42
CA ILE A 243 -9.95 -7.68 4.41
C ILE A 243 -9.96 -8.71 3.26
N ASP A 244 -10.04 -10.01 3.58
CA ASP A 244 -10.03 -11.07 2.56
C ASP A 244 -11.27 -10.98 1.65
N SER A 245 -12.38 -10.50 2.19
CA SER A 245 -13.59 -10.19 1.44
C SER A 245 -14.30 -8.99 2.06
N ILE A 246 -14.59 -7.97 1.27
CA ILE A 246 -15.37 -6.81 1.72
C ILE A 246 -16.79 -7.22 2.11
N SER A 247 -17.39 -8.19 1.43
CA SER A 247 -18.75 -8.65 1.73
C SER A 247 -18.85 -9.37 3.08
N ALA A 248 -17.75 -9.95 3.60
CA ALA A 248 -17.72 -10.52 4.94
C ALA A 248 -17.90 -9.47 6.06
N THR A 249 -17.66 -8.20 5.77
CA THR A 249 -17.84 -7.08 6.70
C THR A 249 -19.27 -6.54 6.74
N TRP A 250 -20.17 -6.99 5.85
CA TRP A 250 -21.53 -6.44 5.69
C TRP A 250 -22.47 -6.94 6.78
N THR A 251 -22.44 -6.29 7.91
CA THR A 251 -23.37 -6.57 9.03
C THR A 251 -24.71 -5.84 8.88
N ASP A 252 -24.75 -4.76 8.06
CA ASP A 252 -25.93 -3.97 7.73
C ASP A 252 -25.99 -3.73 6.22
N LYS A 253 -26.79 -4.53 5.53
CA LYS A 253 -26.97 -4.44 4.07
C LYS A 253 -27.64 -3.13 3.63
N LYS A 254 -28.49 -2.52 4.48
CA LYS A 254 -29.14 -1.24 4.20
C LYS A 254 -28.11 -0.11 4.22
N ALA A 255 -27.31 -0.03 5.27
CA ALA A 255 -26.21 0.93 5.37
C ALA A 255 -25.23 0.81 4.20
N VAL A 256 -24.89 -0.42 3.78
CA VAL A 256 -24.04 -0.66 2.60
C VAL A 256 -24.68 -0.10 1.31
N ALA A 257 -25.98 -0.34 1.08
CA ALA A 257 -26.66 0.15 -0.10
C ALA A 257 -26.70 1.70 -0.14
N GLU A 258 -27.02 2.33 0.99
CA GLU A 258 -27.02 3.78 1.14
C GLU A 258 -25.62 4.39 0.92
N ALA A 259 -24.58 3.78 1.51
CA ALA A 259 -23.20 4.24 1.34
C ALA A 259 -22.72 4.11 -0.11
N LYS A 260 -23.10 3.05 -0.83
CA LYS A 260 -22.84 2.91 -2.27
C LYS A 260 -23.51 4.01 -3.10
N GLN A 261 -24.71 4.45 -2.71
CA GLN A 261 -25.36 5.58 -3.36
C GLN A 261 -24.62 6.90 -3.10
N ARG A 262 -24.17 7.12 -1.84
CA ARG A 262 -23.32 8.28 -1.49
C ARG A 262 -22.03 8.31 -2.30
N LEU A 263 -21.35 7.16 -2.42
CA LEU A 263 -20.13 7.03 -3.24
C LEU A 263 -20.39 7.38 -4.71
N LYS A 264 -21.48 6.89 -5.28
CA LYS A 264 -21.88 7.23 -6.66
C LYS A 264 -22.12 8.73 -6.84
N LYS A 265 -22.74 9.38 -5.84
CA LYS A 265 -22.97 10.83 -5.84
C LYS A 265 -21.64 11.59 -5.71
N ALA A 266 -20.75 11.20 -4.80
CA ALA A 266 -19.44 11.80 -4.60
C ALA A 266 -18.59 11.75 -5.90
N LYS A 267 -18.53 10.58 -6.55
CA LYS A 267 -17.85 10.42 -7.85
C LYS A 267 -18.41 11.34 -8.94
N LYS A 268 -19.73 11.55 -8.98
CA LYS A 268 -20.37 12.48 -9.93
C LYS A 268 -20.06 13.95 -9.61
N ASN A 269 -20.07 14.32 -8.35
CA ASN A 269 -19.81 15.70 -7.93
C ASN A 269 -18.39 16.13 -8.28
N VAL A 270 -17.40 15.26 -8.07
CA VAL A 270 -16.02 15.53 -8.48
C VAL A 270 -15.90 15.66 -9.99
N ALA A 271 -16.55 14.78 -10.76
CA ALA A 271 -16.58 14.87 -12.22
C ALA A 271 -17.25 16.17 -12.71
N ASN A 272 -18.31 16.63 -12.07
CA ASN A 272 -19.03 17.85 -12.42
C ASN A 272 -18.35 19.12 -11.87
N GLY A 273 -17.75 19.07 -10.67
CA GLY A 273 -17.00 20.16 -10.07
C GLY A 273 -15.73 20.51 -10.83
N SER A 274 -15.16 19.54 -11.53
CA SER A 274 -14.06 19.75 -12.49
C SER A 274 -14.46 20.61 -13.70
N GLN A 275 -15.78 20.79 -13.96
CA GLN A 275 -16.29 21.64 -15.05
C GLN A 275 -16.51 23.10 -14.62
N ASN A 276 -16.63 23.41 -13.30
CA ASN A 276 -16.99 24.75 -12.81
C ASN A 276 -15.89 25.53 -12.11
N GLY A 277 -14.70 24.97 -11.93
CA GLY A 277 -13.53 25.64 -11.35
C GLY A 277 -12.41 25.77 -12.36
N THR A 278 -12.23 27.00 -12.91
CA THR A 278 -11.08 27.46 -13.74
C THR A 278 -10.37 26.37 -14.54
N SER A 279 -10.66 26.38 -15.87
CA SER A 279 -9.84 25.77 -16.94
C SER A 279 -8.63 24.91 -16.50
N GLN A 280 -8.86 23.78 -15.89
CA GLN A 280 -8.03 22.63 -16.16
C GLN A 280 -8.72 21.92 -17.32
N THR A 281 -8.24 22.14 -18.52
CA THR A 281 -8.48 21.30 -19.67
C THR A 281 -8.56 19.87 -19.19
N VAL A 282 -9.68 19.19 -19.46
CA VAL A 282 -9.78 17.75 -19.27
C VAL A 282 -8.54 17.18 -19.97
N ALA A 283 -7.56 16.73 -19.20
CA ALA A 283 -6.33 16.21 -19.77
C ALA A 283 -6.76 15.12 -20.76
N THR A 284 -6.39 15.30 -22.01
CA THR A 284 -6.69 14.31 -23.03
C THR A 284 -6.13 12.96 -22.55
N PRO A 285 -6.69 11.82 -22.98
CA PRO A 285 -6.11 10.52 -22.63
C PRO A 285 -4.60 10.43 -22.85
N LEU A 286 -4.09 11.17 -23.83
CA LEU A 286 -2.66 11.29 -24.11
C LEU A 286 -1.91 12.12 -23.05
N GLU A 287 -2.47 13.27 -22.63
CA GLU A 287 -1.88 14.10 -21.58
C GLU A 287 -1.87 13.38 -20.23
N SER A 288 -2.95 12.65 -19.90
CA SER A 288 -3.02 11.81 -18.71
C SER A 288 -1.93 10.74 -18.73
N LEU A 289 -1.72 10.07 -19.87
CA LEU A 289 -0.71 9.03 -20.03
C LEU A 289 0.71 9.60 -19.94
N ARG A 290 0.95 10.78 -20.52
CA ARG A 290 2.24 11.50 -20.40
C ARG A 290 2.55 11.87 -18.95
N HIS A 291 1.54 12.37 -18.23
CA HIS A 291 1.70 12.71 -16.82
C HIS A 291 2.01 11.45 -15.98
N GLN A 292 1.32 10.33 -16.23
CA GLN A 292 1.61 9.06 -15.55
C GLN A 292 3.04 8.57 -15.81
N ALA A 293 3.50 8.67 -17.07
CA ALA A 293 4.87 8.28 -17.43
C ALA A 293 5.93 9.19 -16.76
N ASP A 294 5.67 10.50 -16.65
CA ASP A 294 6.56 11.43 -15.97
C ASP A 294 6.65 11.17 -14.47
N VAL A 295 5.50 10.95 -13.80
CA VAL A 295 5.44 10.59 -12.38
C VAL A 295 6.18 9.27 -12.12
N LEU A 296 5.98 8.24 -12.96
CA LEU A 296 6.68 6.97 -12.83
C LEU A 296 8.19 7.11 -13.04
N ALA A 297 8.62 7.93 -14.01
CA ALA A 297 10.04 8.20 -14.26
C ALA A 297 10.72 8.86 -13.04
N LYS A 298 10.07 9.84 -12.43
CA LYS A 298 10.57 10.49 -11.19
C LYS A 298 10.63 9.51 -10.03
N ALA A 299 9.58 8.70 -9.82
CA ALA A 299 9.56 7.68 -8.78
C ALA A 299 10.69 6.64 -8.96
N LEU A 300 10.94 6.19 -10.20
CA LEU A 300 12.06 5.30 -10.51
C LEU A 300 13.42 5.95 -10.23
N GLN A 301 13.55 7.24 -10.48
CA GLN A 301 14.78 7.97 -10.15
C GLN A 301 15.02 7.98 -8.63
N LEU A 302 13.99 8.21 -7.83
CA LEU A 302 14.07 8.14 -6.37
C LEU A 302 14.42 6.73 -5.89
N SER A 303 13.77 5.69 -6.43
CA SER A 303 14.08 4.30 -6.10
C SER A 303 15.52 3.91 -6.45
N ARG A 304 16.06 4.40 -7.57
CA ARG A 304 17.48 4.21 -7.95
C ARG A 304 18.43 4.92 -6.98
N ASN A 305 18.09 6.14 -6.57
CA ASN A 305 18.88 6.88 -5.59
C ASN A 305 18.90 6.18 -4.23
N TYR A 306 17.77 5.62 -3.82
CA TYR A 306 17.69 4.80 -2.62
C TYR A 306 18.48 3.49 -2.76
N TYR A 307 18.32 2.79 -3.88
CA TYR A 307 19.07 1.55 -4.18
C TYR A 307 20.59 1.75 -4.08
N ALA A 308 21.10 2.89 -4.52
CA ALA A 308 22.53 3.20 -4.47
C ALA A 308 23.07 3.25 -3.03
N LYS A 309 22.23 3.62 -2.06
CA LYS A 309 22.58 3.78 -0.64
C LYS A 309 22.11 2.61 0.24
N ALA A 310 21.29 1.71 -0.28
CA ALA A 310 20.64 0.63 0.46
C ALA A 310 21.59 -0.51 0.81
N THR A 311 21.26 -1.27 1.87
CA THR A 311 21.92 -2.51 2.25
C THR A 311 21.66 -3.62 1.23
N GLU A 312 22.43 -4.71 1.27
CA GLU A 312 22.29 -5.80 0.29
C GLU A 312 20.91 -6.48 0.33
N SER A 313 20.32 -6.59 1.51
CA SER A 313 18.97 -7.14 1.69
C SER A 313 17.89 -6.25 1.07
N GLU A 314 17.98 -4.93 1.29
CA GLU A 314 17.05 -3.96 0.72
C GLU A 314 17.19 -3.84 -0.80
N ARG A 315 18.42 -3.95 -1.31
CA ARG A 315 18.70 -3.97 -2.76
C ARG A 315 18.01 -5.11 -3.47
N ALA A 316 17.91 -6.29 -2.86
CA ALA A 316 17.25 -7.44 -3.47
C ALA A 316 15.75 -7.18 -3.71
N ALA A 317 15.06 -6.53 -2.76
CA ALA A 317 13.65 -6.15 -2.89
C ALA A 317 13.46 -5.02 -3.90
N LEU A 318 14.25 -3.95 -3.79
CA LEU A 318 14.17 -2.78 -4.67
C LEU A 318 14.52 -3.08 -6.13
N ARG A 319 15.42 -4.04 -6.38
CA ARG A 319 15.82 -4.41 -7.73
C ARG A 319 14.65 -4.85 -8.60
N ASN A 320 13.78 -5.70 -8.05
CA ASN A 320 12.61 -6.19 -8.76
C ASN A 320 11.57 -5.07 -8.99
N GLU A 321 11.41 -4.19 -8.01
CA GLU A 321 10.52 -3.03 -8.13
C GLU A 321 11.01 -2.07 -9.24
N ILE A 322 12.29 -1.73 -9.24
CA ILE A 322 12.89 -0.86 -10.27
C ILE A 322 12.75 -1.50 -11.66
N LEU A 323 13.11 -2.78 -11.81
CA LEU A 323 13.02 -3.47 -13.10
C LEU A 323 11.58 -3.55 -13.64
N ASN A 324 10.61 -3.77 -12.77
CA ASN A 324 9.20 -3.80 -13.17
C ASN A 324 8.71 -2.39 -13.53
N GLY A 325 9.06 -1.37 -12.76
CA GLY A 325 8.73 0.01 -13.06
C GLY A 325 9.36 0.51 -14.36
N GLU A 326 10.60 0.09 -14.68
CA GLU A 326 11.24 0.39 -15.97
C GLU A 326 10.47 -0.20 -17.16
N LYS A 327 10.02 -1.45 -17.04
CA LYS A 327 9.19 -2.09 -18.08
C LYS A 327 7.84 -1.39 -18.25
N ASP A 328 7.23 -0.97 -17.14
CA ASP A 328 5.96 -0.25 -17.17
C ASP A 328 6.14 1.14 -17.82
N LEU A 329 7.24 1.83 -17.51
CA LEU A 329 7.58 3.12 -18.13
C LEU A 329 7.81 2.97 -19.63
N GLU A 330 8.55 1.95 -20.06
CA GLU A 330 8.78 1.67 -21.47
C GLU A 330 7.46 1.40 -22.21
N ARG A 331 6.58 0.59 -21.61
CA ARG A 331 5.24 0.32 -22.16
C ARG A 331 4.42 1.60 -22.32
N MET A 332 4.39 2.48 -21.29
CA MET A 332 3.69 3.76 -21.36
C MET A 332 4.27 4.67 -22.44
N GLN A 333 5.59 4.71 -22.58
CA GLN A 333 6.25 5.50 -23.63
C GLN A 333 5.91 5.01 -25.05
N LEU A 334 5.81 3.71 -25.24
CA LEU A 334 5.36 3.13 -26.51
C LEU A 334 3.89 3.48 -26.80
N GLU A 335 3.02 3.39 -25.81
CA GLU A 335 1.62 3.76 -25.95
C GLU A 335 1.44 5.26 -26.25
N ILE A 336 2.23 6.14 -25.62
CA ILE A 336 2.26 7.58 -25.92
C ILE A 336 2.61 7.80 -27.40
N LYS A 337 3.69 7.19 -27.88
CA LYS A 337 4.13 7.32 -29.29
C LYS A 337 3.05 6.82 -30.26
N GLN A 338 2.35 5.76 -29.92
CA GLN A 338 1.27 5.22 -30.74
C GLN A 338 0.09 6.19 -30.82
N LYS A 339 -0.38 6.71 -29.66
CA LYS A 339 -1.46 7.69 -29.59
C LYS A 339 -1.11 9.02 -30.30
N GLU A 340 0.14 9.47 -30.20
CA GLU A 340 0.63 10.64 -30.94
C GLU A 340 0.57 10.43 -32.44
N LYS A 341 0.94 9.22 -32.91
CA LYS A 341 0.85 8.88 -34.33
C LYS A 341 -0.58 8.80 -34.82
N GLU A 342 -1.48 8.25 -34.01
CA GLU A 342 -2.92 8.18 -34.31
C GLU A 342 -3.53 9.59 -34.45
N LEU A 343 -3.27 10.47 -33.48
CA LEU A 343 -3.73 11.86 -33.49
C LEU A 343 -3.19 12.64 -34.71
N ARG A 344 -1.92 12.42 -35.05
CA ARG A 344 -1.31 13.06 -36.22
C ARG A 344 -1.97 12.58 -37.51
N ASN A 345 -2.25 11.28 -37.62
CA ASN A 345 -2.95 10.71 -38.79
C ASN A 345 -4.40 11.22 -38.90
N GLU A 346 -5.11 11.44 -37.78
CA GLU A 346 -6.44 12.03 -37.79
C GLU A 346 -6.40 13.50 -38.23
N GLN A 347 -5.44 14.27 -37.77
CA GLN A 347 -5.22 15.65 -38.22
C GLN A 347 -4.94 15.74 -39.72
N TYR A 348 -4.13 14.82 -40.28
CA TYR A 348 -3.88 14.78 -41.73
C TYR A 348 -5.13 14.42 -42.56
N LYS A 349 -6.06 13.63 -42.03
CA LYS A 349 -7.33 13.31 -42.69
C LYS A 349 -8.34 14.45 -42.69
N GLN A 350 -8.17 15.44 -41.83
CA GLN A 350 -9.04 16.63 -41.71
C GLN A 350 -8.52 17.85 -42.46
N LEU A 351 -7.34 17.75 -43.07
CA LEU A 351 -6.83 18.79 -43.95
C LEU A 351 -7.55 18.70 -45.31
N PRO A 352 -8.09 19.82 -45.86
CA PRO A 352 -8.84 19.86 -47.10
C PRO A 352 -8.00 19.50 -48.34
#